data_2631fc1c0ce77227211d3a186f71c8cb
#
_entry.id   2631fc1c0ce77227211d3a186f71c8cb
#
_cell.length_a   1.000
_cell.length_b   1.000
_cell.length_c   1.000
_cell.angle_alpha   90.00
_cell.angle_beta   90.00
_cell.angle_gamma   90.00
#
_symmetry.space_group_name_H-M   'P 1'
#
loop_
_entity.id
_entity.type
_entity.pdbx_description
1 polymer ?
#
loop_
_entity_poly.entity_id
_entity_poly.type
_entity_poly.pdbx_seq_one_letter_code
_entity_poly.pdbx_strand_id
1 'polypeptide(L)'
;MKIENSVILITGASSGIGMATAIAAAQAGARVAVLARREDRLRALADRLGPDALVLPCDVTMGAQIEASIAAVLRRFGRLDALVNNAGRGLYAPVDRIDIAGYRALLDLNTVAPLAMMQAVIPQMRRQGVGAIVNVSSGATFGILPGAGAYTSSKSALNMLSDVARLELAEAGISVSTIYPFVTDTEFYAAVSEGQDAADAEIRTVGPAAHAPDRVAETILGLIRSGERQDDLVPKAYGGSLDL
;
A
#
# COMPACT_ATOMS: atom_id res chain seq x y z
N MET A 1 12.55 6.08 -11.24
CA MET A 1 12.96 4.99 -12.18
C MET A 1 12.00 4.86 -13.36
N LYS A 2 12.29 4.08 -14.42
CA LYS A 2 11.32 3.79 -15.50
C LYS A 2 10.38 2.67 -15.06
N ILE A 3 9.11 2.77 -15.43
CA ILE A 3 8.09 1.73 -15.16
C ILE A 3 8.18 0.61 -16.20
N GLU A 4 8.35 0.97 -17.46
CA GLU A 4 8.46 0.02 -18.56
C GLU A 4 9.56 -1.01 -18.32
N ASN A 5 9.26 -2.29 -18.48
CA ASN A 5 10.13 -3.44 -18.21
C ASN A 5 10.57 -3.63 -16.75
N SER A 6 10.10 -2.78 -15.80
CA SER A 6 10.36 -2.98 -14.37
C SER A 6 9.53 -4.13 -13.79
N VAL A 7 9.99 -4.73 -12.69
CA VAL A 7 9.25 -5.71 -11.91
C VAL A 7 8.68 -5.02 -10.67
N ILE A 8 7.36 -4.95 -10.58
CA ILE A 8 6.64 -4.30 -9.50
C ILE A 8 5.85 -5.32 -8.69
N LEU A 9 6.11 -5.37 -7.39
CA LEU A 9 5.43 -6.22 -6.44
C LEU A 9 4.39 -5.39 -5.66
N ILE A 10 3.13 -5.83 -5.66
CA ILE A 10 2.03 -5.07 -5.07
C ILE A 10 1.28 -5.93 -4.06
N THR A 11 1.22 -5.49 -2.80
CA THR A 11 0.45 -6.17 -1.75
C THR A 11 -0.99 -5.65 -1.69
N GLY A 12 -1.92 -6.51 -1.27
CA GLY A 12 -3.33 -6.15 -1.21
C GLY A 12 -3.97 -5.93 -2.59
N ALA A 13 -3.44 -6.59 -3.63
CA ALA A 13 -3.83 -6.37 -5.02
C ALA A 13 -5.19 -6.98 -5.40
N SER A 14 -5.89 -7.67 -4.51
CA SER A 14 -7.18 -8.33 -4.83
C SER A 14 -8.37 -7.37 -4.95
N SER A 15 -8.21 -6.09 -4.64
CA SER A 15 -9.26 -5.05 -4.77
C SER A 15 -8.70 -3.64 -4.65
N GLY A 16 -9.54 -2.63 -4.88
CA GLY A 16 -9.30 -1.22 -4.60
C GLY A 16 -8.01 -0.67 -5.21
N ILE A 17 -7.27 0.12 -4.43
CA ILE A 17 -6.05 0.80 -4.85
C ILE A 17 -5.00 -0.19 -5.37
N GLY A 18 -4.79 -1.34 -4.69
CA GLY A 18 -3.81 -2.33 -5.12
C GLY A 18 -4.13 -2.94 -6.48
N MET A 19 -5.40 -3.26 -6.74
CA MET A 19 -5.86 -3.75 -8.04
C MET A 19 -5.67 -2.68 -9.14
N ALA A 20 -6.09 -1.45 -8.88
CA ALA A 20 -5.93 -0.35 -9.82
C ALA A 20 -4.44 -0.08 -10.12
N THR A 21 -3.58 -0.11 -9.10
CA THR A 21 -2.12 0.04 -9.25
C THR A 21 -1.53 -1.07 -10.13
N ALA A 22 -1.97 -2.32 -9.94
CA ALA A 22 -1.49 -3.44 -10.76
C ALA A 22 -1.87 -3.25 -12.24
N ILE A 23 -3.10 -2.82 -12.52
CA ILE A 23 -3.58 -2.57 -13.87
C ILE A 23 -2.79 -1.41 -14.50
N ALA A 24 -2.66 -0.28 -13.81
CA ALA A 24 -1.93 0.87 -14.32
C ALA A 24 -0.45 0.55 -14.57
N ALA A 25 0.18 -0.24 -13.69
CA ALA A 25 1.56 -0.68 -13.86
C ALA A 25 1.73 -1.58 -15.10
N ALA A 26 0.84 -2.55 -15.31
CA ALA A 26 0.87 -3.43 -16.47
C ALA A 26 0.65 -2.63 -17.77
N GLN A 27 -0.29 -1.70 -17.80
CA GLN A 27 -0.54 -0.80 -18.93
C GLN A 27 0.67 0.09 -19.25
N ALA A 28 1.45 0.46 -18.23
CA ALA A 28 2.70 1.20 -18.39
C ALA A 28 3.91 0.30 -18.75
N GLY A 29 3.69 -0.99 -19.07
CA GLY A 29 4.69 -1.93 -19.52
C GLY A 29 5.51 -2.59 -18.42
N ALA A 30 5.07 -2.55 -17.17
CA ALA A 30 5.71 -3.28 -16.08
C ALA A 30 5.32 -4.77 -16.08
N ARG A 31 6.21 -5.61 -15.55
CA ARG A 31 5.90 -6.99 -15.15
C ARG A 31 5.42 -6.96 -13.70
N VAL A 32 4.21 -7.43 -13.45
CA VAL A 32 3.55 -7.24 -12.17
C VAL A 32 3.47 -8.55 -11.40
N ALA A 33 3.87 -8.52 -10.12
CA ALA A 33 3.59 -9.57 -9.15
C ALA A 33 2.53 -9.08 -8.17
N VAL A 34 1.43 -9.82 -8.04
CA VAL A 34 0.26 -9.43 -7.25
C VAL A 34 0.07 -10.35 -6.05
N LEU A 35 0.10 -9.76 -4.84
CA LEU A 35 -0.02 -10.45 -3.56
C LEU A 35 -1.34 -10.12 -2.87
N ALA A 36 -2.07 -11.13 -2.45
CA ALA A 36 -3.19 -11.03 -1.50
C ALA A 36 -3.57 -12.43 -1.00
N ARG A 37 -4.46 -12.49 -0.01
CA ARG A 37 -4.99 -13.77 0.51
C ARG A 37 -6.04 -14.41 -0.40
N ARG A 38 -6.80 -13.59 -1.16
CA ARG A 38 -7.91 -14.03 -2.03
C ARG A 38 -7.36 -14.45 -3.41
N GLU A 39 -7.00 -15.72 -3.53
CA GLU A 39 -6.37 -16.25 -4.74
C GLU A 39 -7.29 -16.19 -5.97
N ASP A 40 -8.57 -16.46 -5.79
CA ASP A 40 -9.59 -16.36 -6.84
C ASP A 40 -9.61 -14.96 -7.49
N ARG A 41 -9.59 -13.92 -6.67
CA ARG A 41 -9.55 -12.54 -7.15
C ARG A 41 -8.22 -12.18 -7.81
N LEU A 42 -7.11 -12.70 -7.30
CA LEU A 42 -5.80 -12.49 -7.94
C LEU A 42 -5.74 -13.17 -9.31
N ARG A 43 -6.32 -14.35 -9.48
CA ARG A 43 -6.39 -15.03 -10.78
C ARG A 43 -7.23 -14.24 -11.78
N ALA A 44 -8.44 -13.80 -11.38
CA ALA A 44 -9.27 -12.93 -12.19
C ALA A 44 -8.59 -11.59 -12.57
N LEU A 45 -7.77 -11.05 -11.68
CA LEU A 45 -6.95 -9.87 -11.97
C LEU A 45 -5.85 -10.21 -13.00
N ALA A 46 -5.16 -11.34 -12.84
CA ALA A 46 -4.09 -11.76 -13.75
C ALA A 46 -4.56 -11.90 -15.19
N ASP A 47 -5.80 -12.36 -15.43
CA ASP A 47 -6.40 -12.42 -16.76
C ASP A 47 -6.47 -11.02 -17.43
N ARG A 48 -6.55 -9.96 -16.65
CA ARG A 48 -6.57 -8.56 -17.11
C ARG A 48 -5.17 -7.97 -17.26
N LEU A 49 -4.19 -8.47 -16.52
CA LEU A 49 -2.81 -7.98 -16.53
C LEU A 49 -1.97 -8.58 -17.65
N GLY A 50 -2.41 -9.72 -18.23
CA GLY A 50 -1.70 -10.43 -19.27
C GLY A 50 -0.79 -11.56 -18.75
N PRO A 51 -0.11 -12.28 -19.67
CA PRO A 51 0.57 -13.54 -19.38
C PRO A 51 1.83 -13.40 -18.51
N ASP A 52 2.34 -12.19 -18.35
CA ASP A 52 3.52 -11.93 -17.53
C ASP A 52 3.17 -11.58 -16.06
N ALA A 53 1.89 -11.58 -15.70
CA ALA A 53 1.48 -11.37 -14.31
C ALA A 53 1.82 -12.59 -13.45
N LEU A 54 2.41 -12.36 -12.28
CA LEU A 54 2.70 -13.39 -11.30
C LEU A 54 1.71 -13.31 -10.13
N VAL A 55 0.90 -14.34 -9.97
CA VAL A 55 -0.07 -14.47 -8.87
C VAL A 55 0.59 -15.13 -7.67
N LEU A 56 0.52 -14.48 -6.52
CA LEU A 56 1.14 -14.93 -5.27
C LEU A 56 0.12 -14.87 -4.12
N PRO A 57 -0.61 -15.97 -3.84
CA PRO A 57 -1.43 -16.07 -2.65
C PRO A 57 -0.55 -15.94 -1.42
N CYS A 58 -0.74 -14.86 -0.63
CA CYS A 58 0.13 -14.54 0.50
C CYS A 58 -0.62 -13.74 1.56
N ASP A 59 -0.50 -14.16 2.81
CA ASP A 59 -0.78 -13.34 3.97
C ASP A 59 0.51 -12.62 4.38
N VAL A 60 0.53 -11.30 4.19
CA VAL A 60 1.71 -10.47 4.48
C VAL A 60 2.05 -10.35 5.97
N THR A 61 1.24 -10.90 6.87
CA THR A 61 1.56 -11.03 8.30
C THR A 61 2.38 -12.29 8.60
N MET A 62 2.59 -13.15 7.60
CA MET A 62 3.29 -14.42 7.74
C MET A 62 4.65 -14.38 7.05
N GLY A 63 5.74 -14.22 7.83
CA GLY A 63 7.10 -14.05 7.30
C GLY A 63 7.52 -15.11 6.29
N ALA A 64 7.23 -16.38 6.56
CA ALA A 64 7.56 -17.48 5.65
C ALA A 64 6.85 -17.35 4.26
N GLN A 65 5.63 -16.82 4.23
CA GLN A 65 4.91 -16.57 2.98
C GLN A 65 5.49 -15.37 2.22
N ILE A 66 5.96 -14.34 2.95
CA ILE A 66 6.69 -13.22 2.35
C ILE A 66 7.96 -13.73 1.65
N GLU A 67 8.80 -14.49 2.37
CA GLU A 67 10.05 -15.04 1.84
C GLU A 67 9.81 -15.91 0.59
N ALA A 68 8.83 -16.80 0.66
CA ALA A 68 8.44 -17.65 -0.47
C ALA A 68 7.98 -16.82 -1.69
N SER A 69 7.24 -15.74 -1.45
CA SER A 69 6.76 -14.82 -2.49
C SER A 69 7.91 -14.07 -3.15
N ILE A 70 8.84 -13.50 -2.37
CA ILE A 70 10.01 -12.83 -2.92
C ILE A 70 10.88 -13.81 -3.72
N ALA A 71 11.11 -15.01 -3.21
CA ALA A 71 11.84 -16.05 -3.95
C ALA A 71 11.15 -16.41 -5.28
N ALA A 72 9.82 -16.47 -5.32
CA ALA A 72 9.07 -16.73 -6.55
C ALA A 72 9.22 -15.58 -7.56
N VAL A 73 9.16 -14.31 -7.12
CA VAL A 73 9.42 -13.14 -7.98
C VAL A 73 10.82 -13.22 -8.58
N LEU A 74 11.83 -13.49 -7.77
CA LEU A 74 13.21 -13.55 -8.23
C LEU A 74 13.47 -14.74 -9.18
N ARG A 75 12.86 -15.90 -8.94
CA ARG A 75 12.91 -17.04 -9.87
C ARG A 75 12.26 -16.72 -11.22
N ARG A 76 11.15 -16.01 -11.22
CA ARG A 76 10.37 -15.72 -12.45
C ARG A 76 11.01 -14.60 -13.29
N PHE A 77 11.51 -13.55 -12.63
CA PHE A 77 11.92 -12.31 -13.30
C PHE A 77 13.41 -11.97 -13.15
N GLY A 78 14.13 -12.59 -12.22
CA GLY A 78 15.55 -12.33 -11.94
C GLY A 78 15.83 -11.00 -11.23
N ARG A 79 14.81 -10.17 -11.03
CA ARG A 79 14.91 -8.82 -10.43
C ARG A 79 13.63 -8.43 -9.71
N LEU A 80 13.73 -7.37 -8.89
CA LEU A 80 12.58 -6.72 -8.25
C LEU A 80 12.91 -5.24 -8.11
N ASP A 81 12.17 -4.39 -8.82
CA ASP A 81 12.49 -2.98 -8.98
C ASP A 81 11.65 -2.08 -8.08
N ALA A 82 10.39 -2.44 -7.86
CA ALA A 82 9.55 -1.69 -6.96
C ALA A 82 8.68 -2.58 -6.07
N LEU A 83 8.43 -2.09 -4.85
CA LEU A 83 7.48 -2.65 -3.89
C LEU A 83 6.39 -1.60 -3.61
N VAL A 84 5.12 -2.01 -3.69
CA VAL A 84 3.99 -1.21 -3.22
C VAL A 84 3.35 -1.91 -2.03
N ASN A 85 3.59 -1.39 -0.83
CA ASN A 85 2.95 -1.82 0.40
C ASN A 85 1.56 -1.17 0.51
N ASN A 86 0.55 -1.84 -0.05
CA ASN A 86 -0.82 -1.35 -0.07
C ASN A 86 -1.76 -2.16 0.83
N ALA A 87 -1.44 -3.40 1.18
CA ALA A 87 -2.26 -4.21 2.07
C ALA A 87 -2.51 -3.49 3.40
N GLY A 88 -3.76 -3.41 3.82
CA GLY A 88 -4.15 -2.74 5.04
C GLY A 88 -5.65 -2.85 5.30
N ARG A 89 -6.08 -2.46 6.51
CA ARG A 89 -7.49 -2.39 6.91
C ARG A 89 -7.72 -1.27 7.91
N GLY A 90 -8.98 -0.89 8.11
CA GLY A 90 -9.42 0.05 9.14
C GLY A 90 -9.86 -0.64 10.42
N LEU A 91 -9.84 0.12 11.52
CA LEU A 91 -10.47 -0.17 12.78
C LEU A 91 -10.93 1.15 13.39
N TYR A 92 -12.22 1.25 13.68
CA TYR A 92 -12.84 2.44 14.25
C TYR A 92 -13.47 2.10 15.60
N ALA A 93 -12.97 2.69 16.66
CA ALA A 93 -13.54 2.58 18.00
C ALA A 93 -13.10 3.78 18.86
N PRO A 94 -13.93 4.26 19.81
CA PRO A 94 -13.46 5.16 20.86
C PRO A 94 -12.30 4.53 21.64
N VAL A 95 -11.35 5.34 22.09
CA VAL A 95 -10.09 4.86 22.72
C VAL A 95 -10.37 3.93 23.91
N ASP A 96 -11.42 4.20 24.68
CA ASP A 96 -11.82 3.38 25.84
C ASP A 96 -12.48 2.05 25.48
N ARG A 97 -12.76 1.80 24.19
CA ARG A 97 -13.42 0.59 23.65
C ARG A 97 -12.61 -0.16 22.62
N ILE A 98 -11.39 0.31 22.29
CA ILE A 98 -10.54 -0.41 21.36
C ILE A 98 -10.21 -1.81 21.94
N ASP A 99 -10.58 -2.87 21.20
CA ASP A 99 -10.09 -4.21 21.53
C ASP A 99 -8.58 -4.30 21.31
N ILE A 100 -7.85 -4.68 22.35
CA ILE A 100 -6.38 -4.74 22.30
C ILE A 100 -5.89 -5.83 21.33
N ALA A 101 -6.59 -6.95 21.22
CA ALA A 101 -6.22 -8.01 20.27
C ALA A 101 -6.46 -7.56 18.83
N GLY A 102 -7.60 -6.91 18.55
CA GLY A 102 -7.91 -6.30 17.26
C GLY A 102 -6.89 -5.22 16.88
N TYR A 103 -6.49 -4.37 17.83
CA TYR A 103 -5.48 -3.33 17.59
C TYR A 103 -4.09 -3.93 17.31
N ARG A 104 -3.66 -4.98 18.03
CA ARG A 104 -2.41 -5.70 17.72
C ARG A 104 -2.43 -6.27 16.30
N ALA A 105 -3.52 -6.95 15.92
CA ALA A 105 -3.67 -7.49 14.58
C ALA A 105 -3.73 -6.40 13.50
N LEU A 106 -4.21 -5.19 13.82
CA LEU A 106 -4.14 -4.04 12.94
C LEU A 106 -2.70 -3.54 12.75
N LEU A 107 -1.94 -3.42 13.84
CA LEU A 107 -0.52 -3.04 13.80
C LEU A 107 0.30 -4.07 13.03
N ASP A 108 0.05 -5.37 13.23
CA ASP A 108 0.71 -6.43 12.48
C ASP A 108 0.51 -6.28 10.97
N LEU A 109 -0.72 -5.94 10.53
CA LEU A 109 -1.01 -5.76 9.12
C LEU A 109 -0.54 -4.40 8.56
N ASN A 110 -0.83 -3.30 9.26
CA ASN A 110 -0.65 -1.95 8.71
C ASN A 110 0.77 -1.39 8.92
N THR A 111 1.56 -1.97 9.84
CA THR A 111 2.87 -1.44 10.24
C THR A 111 3.96 -2.50 10.14
N VAL A 112 3.79 -3.65 10.81
CA VAL A 112 4.81 -4.71 10.88
C VAL A 112 4.97 -5.41 9.53
N ALA A 113 3.87 -5.74 8.85
CA ALA A 113 3.92 -6.39 7.54
C ALA A 113 4.62 -5.54 6.46
N PRO A 114 4.33 -4.22 6.30
CA PRO A 114 5.13 -3.35 5.43
C PRO A 114 6.61 -3.34 5.77
N LEU A 115 6.98 -3.31 7.05
CA LEU A 115 8.39 -3.40 7.48
C LEU A 115 9.00 -4.73 7.05
N ALA A 116 8.33 -5.85 7.29
CA ALA A 116 8.79 -7.18 6.88
C ALA A 116 8.95 -7.30 5.36
N MET A 117 8.01 -6.76 4.60
CA MET A 117 8.11 -6.68 3.13
C MET A 117 9.30 -5.84 2.69
N MET A 118 9.54 -4.66 3.29
CA MET A 118 10.73 -3.84 3.02
C MET A 118 12.01 -4.64 3.29
N GLN A 119 12.12 -5.27 4.46
CA GLN A 119 13.28 -6.08 4.83
C GLN A 119 13.54 -7.23 3.84
N ALA A 120 12.49 -7.84 3.31
CA ALA A 120 12.61 -8.95 2.36
C ALA A 120 13.10 -8.50 0.97
N VAL A 121 12.76 -7.28 0.51
CA VAL A 121 13.14 -6.79 -0.83
C VAL A 121 14.46 -6.02 -0.84
N ILE A 122 14.82 -5.33 0.24
CA ILE A 122 16.02 -4.48 0.36
C ILE A 122 17.32 -5.21 -0.05
N PRO A 123 17.59 -6.46 0.35
CA PRO A 123 18.81 -7.15 -0.06
C PRO A 123 18.95 -7.28 -1.59
N GLN A 124 17.83 -7.54 -2.29
CA GLN A 124 17.84 -7.61 -3.74
C GLN A 124 18.03 -6.23 -4.37
N MET A 125 17.33 -5.21 -3.91
CA MET A 125 17.46 -3.84 -4.41
C MET A 125 18.87 -3.29 -4.18
N ARG A 126 19.52 -3.60 -3.03
CA ARG A 126 20.93 -3.27 -2.78
C ARG A 126 21.87 -3.92 -3.79
N ARG A 127 21.66 -5.19 -4.14
CA ARG A 127 22.47 -5.86 -5.19
C ARG A 127 22.30 -5.22 -6.56
N GLN A 128 21.14 -4.67 -6.84
CA GLN A 128 20.81 -3.97 -8.08
C GLN A 128 21.35 -2.53 -8.12
N GLY A 129 21.64 -1.94 -6.95
CA GLY A 129 22.01 -0.52 -6.81
C GLY A 129 20.85 0.44 -7.12
N VAL A 130 19.63 -0.08 -7.20
CA VAL A 130 18.41 0.70 -7.50
C VAL A 130 17.18 -0.01 -6.98
N GLY A 131 16.22 0.75 -6.48
CA GLY A 131 14.91 0.26 -6.04
C GLY A 131 13.95 1.39 -5.70
N ALA A 132 12.65 1.09 -5.70
CA ALA A 132 11.62 2.01 -5.25
C ALA A 132 10.65 1.28 -4.31
N ILE A 133 10.35 1.88 -3.17
CA ILE A 133 9.36 1.39 -2.21
C ILE A 133 8.31 2.47 -2.03
N VAL A 134 7.04 2.13 -2.23
CA VAL A 134 5.92 3.04 -1.96
C VAL A 134 5.04 2.44 -0.87
N ASN A 135 4.92 3.14 0.24
CA ASN A 135 4.05 2.77 1.35
C ASN A 135 2.73 3.55 1.27
N VAL A 136 1.61 2.84 1.21
CA VAL A 136 0.28 3.44 1.18
C VAL A 136 -0.16 3.73 2.61
N SER A 137 -0.09 5.01 2.97
CA SER A 137 -0.57 5.54 4.25
C SER A 137 -2.05 5.95 4.17
N SER A 138 -2.39 7.09 4.74
CA SER A 138 -3.75 7.65 4.72
C SER A 138 -3.73 9.13 5.04
N GLY A 139 -4.57 9.91 4.39
CA GLY A 139 -4.86 11.30 4.75
C GLY A 139 -5.46 11.46 6.15
N ALA A 140 -6.02 10.40 6.72
CA ALA A 140 -6.49 10.39 8.11
C ALA A 140 -5.36 10.71 9.12
N THR A 141 -4.09 10.59 8.73
CA THR A 141 -2.95 10.98 9.59
C THR A 141 -2.69 12.48 9.63
N PHE A 142 -3.35 13.28 8.80
CA PHE A 142 -3.22 14.74 8.78
C PHE A 142 -4.15 15.44 9.78
N GLY A 143 -5.14 14.72 10.29
CA GLY A 143 -6.13 15.26 11.23
C GLY A 143 -6.28 14.42 12.49
N ILE A 144 -7.09 14.94 13.42
CA ILE A 144 -7.50 14.23 14.63
C ILE A 144 -8.96 13.84 14.46
N LEU A 145 -9.19 12.55 14.23
CA LEU A 145 -10.52 11.99 13.94
C LEU A 145 -10.97 11.12 15.13
N PRO A 146 -12.01 11.54 15.89
CA PRO A 146 -12.57 10.73 16.94
C PRO A 146 -12.98 9.34 16.44
N GLY A 147 -12.61 8.29 17.15
CA GLY A 147 -12.88 6.91 16.77
C GLY A 147 -11.85 6.29 15.82
N ALA A 148 -11.01 7.07 15.13
CA ALA A 148 -10.00 6.54 14.20
C ALA A 148 -8.61 6.32 14.87
N GLY A 149 -8.50 6.44 16.19
CA GLY A 149 -7.21 6.43 16.91
C GLY A 149 -6.37 5.17 16.64
N ALA A 150 -6.97 4.00 16.59
CA ALA A 150 -6.28 2.75 16.26
C ALA A 150 -5.71 2.77 14.82
N TYR A 151 -6.54 3.15 13.86
CA TYR A 151 -6.14 3.19 12.46
C TYR A 151 -5.07 4.25 12.20
N THR A 152 -5.31 5.49 12.64
CA THR A 152 -4.39 6.60 12.39
C THR A 152 -3.03 6.37 13.06
N SER A 153 -2.99 5.83 14.29
CA SER A 153 -1.73 5.49 14.95
C SER A 153 -0.94 4.43 14.19
N SER A 154 -1.61 3.40 13.63
CA SER A 154 -0.94 2.38 12.81
C SER A 154 -0.31 2.97 11.54
N LYS A 155 -1.00 3.92 10.88
CA LYS A 155 -0.50 4.59 9.67
C LYS A 155 0.58 5.64 10.01
N SER A 156 0.47 6.32 11.14
CA SER A 156 1.52 7.25 11.61
C SER A 156 2.83 6.53 11.93
N ALA A 157 2.74 5.32 12.50
CA ALA A 157 3.91 4.47 12.71
C ALA A 157 4.58 4.08 11.38
N LEU A 158 3.80 3.71 10.37
CA LEU A 158 4.30 3.43 9.02
C LEU A 158 4.95 4.66 8.38
N ASN A 159 4.38 5.86 8.58
CA ASN A 159 4.94 7.10 8.05
C ASN A 159 6.36 7.33 8.58
N MET A 160 6.55 7.23 9.91
CA MET A 160 7.86 7.42 10.53
C MET A 160 8.86 6.35 10.07
N LEU A 161 8.46 5.07 10.01
CA LEU A 161 9.31 4.00 9.46
C LEU A 161 9.72 4.29 8.01
N SER A 162 8.82 4.81 7.20
CA SER A 162 9.09 5.16 5.80
C SER A 162 10.11 6.30 5.68
N ASP A 163 9.97 7.34 6.49
CA ASP A 163 10.88 8.48 6.51
C ASP A 163 12.30 8.08 6.95
N VAL A 164 12.42 7.26 7.99
CA VAL A 164 13.71 6.74 8.45
C VAL A 164 14.33 5.84 7.38
N ALA A 165 13.56 4.89 6.83
CA ALA A 165 14.04 3.99 5.78
C ALA A 165 14.51 4.77 4.54
N ARG A 166 13.84 5.86 4.17
CA ARG A 166 14.28 6.73 3.07
C ARG A 166 15.70 7.26 3.27
N LEU A 167 16.02 7.71 4.48
CA LEU A 167 17.36 8.22 4.80
C LEU A 167 18.41 7.10 4.79
N GLU A 168 18.09 5.97 5.42
CA GLU A 168 19.01 4.83 5.56
C GLU A 168 19.30 4.11 4.24
N LEU A 169 18.40 4.18 3.27
CA LEU A 169 18.49 3.45 2.00
C LEU A 169 18.95 4.33 0.82
N ALA A 170 19.07 5.64 1.03
CA ALA A 170 19.43 6.60 -0.02
C ALA A 170 20.77 6.28 -0.70
N GLU A 171 21.81 5.98 0.08
CA GLU A 171 23.15 5.62 -0.43
C GLU A 171 23.14 4.31 -1.24
N ALA A 172 22.19 3.43 -1.00
CA ALA A 172 22.00 2.20 -1.77
C ALA A 172 21.20 2.42 -3.08
N GLY A 173 20.83 3.66 -3.41
CA GLY A 173 20.03 3.98 -4.59
C GLY A 173 18.55 3.53 -4.47
N ILE A 174 18.05 3.33 -3.25
CA ILE A 174 16.69 2.89 -3.02
C ILE A 174 15.87 4.07 -2.52
N SER A 175 14.84 4.47 -3.27
CA SER A 175 13.87 5.47 -2.84
C SER A 175 12.77 4.83 -2.00
N VAL A 176 12.38 5.51 -0.90
CA VAL A 176 11.20 5.16 -0.12
C VAL A 176 10.26 6.36 -0.14
N SER A 177 9.02 6.12 -0.54
CA SER A 177 7.98 7.14 -0.71
C SER A 177 6.73 6.78 0.06
N THR A 178 5.99 7.79 0.52
CA THR A 178 4.69 7.61 1.18
C THR A 178 3.60 8.32 0.39
N ILE A 179 2.52 7.60 0.05
CA ILE A 179 1.31 8.20 -0.50
C ILE A 179 0.25 8.33 0.61
N TYR A 180 -0.45 9.46 0.63
CA TYR A 180 -1.57 9.73 1.52
C TYR A 180 -2.88 9.84 0.73
N PRO A 181 -3.55 8.70 0.45
CA PRO A 181 -4.87 8.75 -0.18
C PRO A 181 -5.87 9.47 0.72
N PHE A 182 -6.77 10.21 0.12
CA PHE A 182 -8.01 10.62 0.75
C PHE A 182 -9.04 9.48 0.64
N VAL A 183 -10.32 9.74 1.02
CA VAL A 183 -11.38 8.75 0.81
C VAL A 183 -11.36 8.28 -0.63
N THR A 184 -11.31 6.97 -0.81
CA THR A 184 -11.20 6.32 -2.12
C THR A 184 -12.33 5.31 -2.26
N ASP A 185 -13.03 5.31 -3.38
CA ASP A 185 -14.14 4.41 -3.67
C ASP A 185 -13.63 2.97 -3.83
N THR A 186 -13.63 2.24 -2.74
CA THR A 186 -13.12 0.86 -2.64
C THR A 186 -13.90 0.06 -1.61
N GLU A 187 -13.65 -1.25 -1.54
CA GLU A 187 -14.18 -2.13 -0.49
C GLU A 187 -13.58 -1.84 0.91
N PHE A 188 -12.66 -0.87 1.08
CA PHE A 188 -11.92 -0.64 2.32
C PHE A 188 -12.85 -0.38 3.51
N TYR A 189 -13.82 0.50 3.35
CA TYR A 189 -14.76 0.86 4.42
C TYR A 189 -15.77 -0.26 4.73
N ALA A 190 -16.12 -1.08 3.75
CA ALA A 190 -16.95 -2.27 3.95
C ALA A 190 -16.18 -3.43 4.61
N ALA A 191 -14.85 -3.35 4.67
CA ALA A 191 -13.95 -4.38 5.19
C ALA A 191 -13.26 -4.00 6.50
N VAL A 192 -13.73 -2.95 7.20
CA VAL A 192 -13.21 -2.58 8.52
C VAL A 192 -13.43 -3.73 9.52
N SER A 193 -12.48 -3.93 10.42
CA SER A 193 -12.57 -5.02 11.39
C SER A 193 -13.53 -4.73 12.53
N GLU A 194 -13.73 -3.46 12.86
CA GLU A 194 -14.62 -2.97 13.91
C GLU A 194 -15.06 -1.55 13.57
N GLY A 195 -16.27 -1.16 14.03
CA GLY A 195 -16.79 0.19 13.92
C GLY A 195 -17.39 0.51 12.56
N GLN A 196 -18.14 -0.42 11.95
CA GLN A 196 -18.79 -0.23 10.65
C GLN A 196 -19.65 1.04 10.60
N ASP A 197 -20.42 1.33 11.66
CA ASP A 197 -21.28 2.53 11.72
C ASP A 197 -20.45 3.83 11.61
N ALA A 198 -19.26 3.87 12.22
CA ALA A 198 -18.37 5.02 12.16
C ALA A 198 -17.73 5.15 10.76
N ALA A 199 -17.33 4.04 10.16
CA ALA A 199 -16.82 3.99 8.78
C ALA A 199 -17.90 4.46 7.78
N ASP A 200 -19.14 4.02 7.94
CA ASP A 200 -20.27 4.43 7.11
C ASP A 200 -20.64 5.91 7.31
N ALA A 201 -20.47 6.44 8.53
CA ALA A 201 -20.66 7.86 8.80
C ALA A 201 -19.59 8.72 8.12
N GLU A 202 -18.33 8.28 8.12
CA GLU A 202 -17.24 8.95 7.40
C GLU A 202 -17.53 8.98 5.90
N ILE A 203 -17.88 7.86 5.28
CA ILE A 203 -18.26 7.81 3.86
C ILE A 203 -19.43 8.75 3.56
N ARG A 204 -20.46 8.80 4.39
CA ARG A 204 -21.59 9.73 4.16
C ARG A 204 -21.16 11.19 4.17
N THR A 205 -20.17 11.54 5.00
CA THR A 205 -19.71 12.92 5.16
C THR A 205 -18.78 13.36 4.07
N VAL A 206 -17.81 12.51 3.69
CA VAL A 206 -16.73 12.88 2.76
C VAL A 206 -16.77 12.10 1.45
N GLY A 207 -17.63 11.10 1.33
CA GLY A 207 -17.77 10.25 0.14
C GLY A 207 -18.04 11.00 -1.18
N PRO A 208 -18.78 12.13 -1.21
CA PRO A 208 -18.93 12.93 -2.42
C PRO A 208 -17.61 13.44 -3.00
N ALA A 209 -16.56 13.53 -2.18
CA ALA A 209 -15.20 13.91 -2.58
C ALA A 209 -14.27 12.69 -2.75
N ALA A 210 -14.81 11.46 -2.76
CA ALA A 210 -14.01 10.26 -2.89
C ALA A 210 -13.31 10.20 -4.25
N HIS A 211 -12.05 9.80 -4.23
CA HIS A 211 -11.29 9.57 -5.46
C HIS A 211 -11.54 8.17 -6.02
N ALA A 212 -11.47 8.06 -7.35
CA ALA A 212 -11.36 6.77 -8.00
C ALA A 212 -10.01 6.11 -7.64
N PRO A 213 -9.96 4.78 -7.45
CA PRO A 213 -8.71 4.05 -7.18
C PRO A 213 -7.62 4.30 -8.24
N ASP A 214 -8.01 4.54 -9.48
CA ASP A 214 -7.09 4.80 -10.60
C ASP A 214 -6.26 6.07 -10.38
N ARG A 215 -6.85 7.13 -9.80
CA ARG A 215 -6.12 8.35 -9.45
C ARG A 215 -5.01 8.09 -8.44
N VAL A 216 -5.30 7.28 -7.43
CA VAL A 216 -4.30 6.88 -6.43
C VAL A 216 -3.21 6.03 -7.07
N ALA A 217 -3.58 5.12 -7.98
CA ALA A 217 -2.65 4.29 -8.73
C ALA A 217 -1.68 5.12 -9.58
N GLU A 218 -2.18 6.14 -10.28
CA GLU A 218 -1.35 7.07 -11.06
C GLU A 218 -0.33 7.81 -10.18
N THR A 219 -0.75 8.28 -9.00
CA THR A 219 0.12 8.93 -8.02
C THR A 219 1.20 7.96 -7.51
N ILE A 220 0.84 6.70 -7.21
CA ILE A 220 1.81 5.66 -6.83
C ILE A 220 2.86 5.46 -7.93
N LEU A 221 2.45 5.34 -9.19
CA LEU A 221 3.39 5.23 -10.32
C LEU A 221 4.23 6.49 -10.49
N GLY A 222 3.68 7.67 -10.23
CA GLY A 222 4.40 8.94 -10.16
C GLY A 222 5.54 8.89 -9.14
N LEU A 223 5.26 8.44 -7.91
CA LEU A 223 6.25 8.29 -6.85
C LEU A 223 7.34 7.25 -7.19
N ILE A 224 6.98 6.12 -7.83
CA ILE A 224 7.97 5.15 -8.32
C ILE A 224 8.90 5.80 -9.35
N ARG A 225 8.39 6.66 -10.25
CA ARG A 225 9.19 7.33 -11.28
C ARG A 225 10.10 8.40 -10.71
N SER A 226 9.55 9.29 -9.87
CA SER A 226 10.24 10.46 -9.34
C SER A 226 11.17 10.13 -8.19
N GLY A 227 10.80 9.16 -7.35
CA GLY A 227 11.46 8.90 -6.07
C GLY A 227 11.23 10.01 -5.03
N GLU A 228 10.24 10.89 -5.23
CA GLU A 228 9.86 11.92 -4.25
C GLU A 228 9.51 11.31 -2.90
N ARG A 229 9.69 12.10 -1.83
CA ARG A 229 9.45 11.62 -0.46
C ARG A 229 8.00 11.21 -0.24
N GLN A 230 7.08 12.03 -0.70
CA GLN A 230 5.65 11.82 -0.49
C GLN A 230 4.81 12.53 -1.53
N ASP A 231 3.57 12.09 -1.64
CA ASP A 231 2.50 12.79 -2.35
C ASP A 231 1.18 12.56 -1.60
N ASP A 232 0.22 13.47 -1.74
CA ASP A 232 -1.08 13.33 -1.12
C ASP A 232 -2.22 13.68 -2.08
N LEU A 233 -3.36 13.08 -1.83
CA LEU A 233 -4.62 13.37 -2.49
C LEU A 233 -5.64 13.94 -1.50
N VAL A 234 -5.14 14.55 -0.43
CA VAL A 234 -5.95 15.12 0.65
C VAL A 234 -6.29 16.57 0.32
N PRO A 235 -7.56 16.97 0.35
CA PRO A 235 -7.94 18.35 0.16
C PRO A 235 -7.33 19.27 1.23
N LYS A 236 -7.01 20.51 0.87
CA LYS A 236 -6.48 21.54 1.77
C LYS A 236 -7.36 21.75 3.00
N ALA A 237 -8.68 21.64 2.85
CA ALA A 237 -9.64 21.72 3.96
C ALA A 237 -9.43 20.64 5.04
N TYR A 238 -8.73 19.55 4.71
CA TYR A 238 -8.39 18.43 5.60
C TYR A 238 -6.89 18.33 5.88
N GLY A 239 -6.14 19.41 5.62
CA GLY A 239 -4.71 19.50 5.92
C GLY A 239 -3.76 18.99 4.84
N GLY A 240 -4.27 18.62 3.67
CA GLY A 240 -3.46 18.18 2.53
C GLY A 240 -3.04 19.31 1.59
N SER A 241 -2.59 18.92 0.38
CA SER A 241 -2.10 19.85 -0.64
C SER A 241 -3.07 20.08 -1.80
N LEU A 242 -4.13 19.26 -1.93
CA LEU A 242 -5.01 19.27 -3.07
C LEU A 242 -6.01 20.45 -3.04
N ASP A 243 -6.05 21.22 -4.12
CA ASP A 243 -7.14 22.18 -4.39
C ASP A 243 -8.35 21.40 -4.97
N LEU A 244 -9.54 21.57 -4.34
CA LEU A 244 -10.81 21.03 -4.84
C LEU A 244 -11.56 22.09 -5.66
#